data_e929abc2cf5f4503f835aad78bcbc2f3
#
_entry.id   e929abc2cf5f4503f835aad78bcbc2f3
#
_cell.length_a   1.000
_cell.length_b   1.000
_cell.length_c   1.000
_cell.angle_alpha   90.00
_cell.angle_beta   90.00
_cell.angle_gamma   90.00
#
_symmetry.space_group_name_H-M   'P 1'
#
loop_
_entity.id
_entity.type
_entity.pdbx_description
1 polymer ?
#
loop_
_entity_poly.entity_id
_entity_poly.type
_entity_poly.pdbx_seq_one_letter_code
_entity_poly.pdbx_strand_id
1 'polypeptide(L)' 'MAKTHYDDFIRSRITELRIAKNISEHKMSLDLDKSGSYIRGITSGSALPSLKELFNIISYFDMTPAEFFAPLDDAKTPYR' A
#
# COMPACT_ATOMS: atom_id res chain seq x y z
N MET A 1 6.13 -0.99 21.10
CA MET A 1 6.31 -0.49 20.03
C MET A 1 5.25 -0.55 19.04
N ALA A 2 4.68 0.44 18.69
CA ALA A 2 3.54 0.50 17.82
C ALA A 2 3.90 0.60 16.37
N LYS A 3 5.15 0.61 16.04
CA LYS A 3 5.52 0.89 14.68
C LYS A 3 5.02 -0.11 13.68
N THR A 4 4.79 -1.33 14.09
CA THR A 4 4.33 -2.34 13.16
C THR A 4 2.91 -2.07 12.68
N HIS A 5 2.15 -1.30 13.41
CA HIS A 5 0.79 -0.99 13.00
C HIS A 5 0.77 -0.14 11.73
N TYR A 6 1.77 0.72 11.56
CA TYR A 6 1.84 1.55 10.36
C TYR A 6 2.22 0.71 9.14
N ASP A 7 3.12 -0.27 9.35
CA ASP A 7 3.47 -1.18 8.28
C ASP A 7 2.24 -1.99 7.85
N ASP A 8 1.48 -2.47 8.81
CA ASP A 8 0.28 -3.23 8.53
C ASP A 8 -0.76 -2.37 7.81
N PHE A 9 -0.85 -1.10 8.19
CA PHE A 9 -1.76 -0.19 7.51
C PHE A 9 -1.41 -0.08 6.03
N ILE A 10 -0.13 0.12 5.71
CA ILE A 10 0.29 0.26 4.32
C ILE A 10 -0.07 -0.98 3.53
N ARG A 11 0.21 -2.17 4.06
CA ARG A 11 -0.10 -3.43 3.39
C ARG A 11 -1.60 -3.59 3.15
N SER A 12 -2.38 -3.30 4.17
CA SER A 12 -3.83 -3.43 4.09
C SER A 12 -4.43 -2.41 3.12
N ARG A 13 -3.91 -1.20 3.15
CA ARG A 13 -4.41 -0.14 2.28
C ARG A 13 -4.16 -0.47 0.82
N ILE A 14 -2.96 -0.95 0.50
CA ILE A 14 -2.63 -1.34 -0.86
C ILE A 14 -3.57 -2.46 -1.31
N THR A 15 -3.79 -3.45 -0.46
CA THR A 15 -4.67 -4.56 -0.79
C THR A 15 -6.11 -4.09 -1.04
N GLU A 16 -6.61 -3.24 -0.15
CA GLU A 16 -7.95 -2.70 -0.25
C GLU A 16 -8.15 -1.94 -1.57
N LEU A 17 -7.21 -1.06 -1.88
CA LEU A 17 -7.34 -0.25 -3.09
C LEU A 17 -7.16 -1.09 -4.35
N ARG A 18 -6.29 -2.08 -4.30
CA ARG A 18 -6.08 -2.97 -5.43
C ARG A 18 -7.34 -3.78 -5.73
N ILE A 19 -7.96 -4.31 -4.69
CA ILE A 19 -9.19 -5.08 -4.85
C ILE A 19 -10.30 -4.20 -5.40
N ALA A 20 -10.41 -2.97 -4.89
CA ALA A 20 -11.42 -2.05 -5.37
C ALA A 20 -11.21 -1.71 -6.85
N LYS A 21 -9.96 -1.71 -7.30
CA LYS A 21 -9.64 -1.45 -8.70
C LYS A 21 -9.73 -2.72 -9.55
N ASN A 22 -9.94 -3.85 -8.91
CA ASN A 22 -10.12 -5.13 -9.57
C ASN A 22 -8.92 -5.54 -10.42
N ILE A 23 -7.72 -5.43 -9.85
CA ILE A 23 -6.50 -5.84 -10.53
C ILE A 23 -5.71 -6.80 -9.64
N SER A 24 -4.92 -7.66 -10.28
CA SER A 24 -4.10 -8.62 -9.55
C SER A 24 -2.83 -7.96 -9.04
N GLU A 25 -2.20 -8.60 -8.06
CA GLU A 25 -0.91 -8.15 -7.56
C GLU A 25 0.13 -8.17 -8.67
N HIS A 26 0.07 -9.19 -9.50
CA HIS A 26 1.02 -9.33 -10.60
C HIS A 26 0.89 -8.17 -11.59
N LYS A 27 -0.35 -7.87 -12.00
CA LYS A 27 -0.58 -6.79 -12.96
C LYS A 27 -0.14 -5.44 -12.37
N MET A 28 -0.50 -5.19 -11.12
CA MET A 28 -0.10 -3.93 -10.48
C MET A 28 1.41 -3.80 -10.44
N SER A 29 2.11 -4.91 -10.13
CA SER A 29 3.56 -4.90 -10.09
C SER A 29 4.14 -4.51 -11.44
N LEU A 30 3.65 -5.10 -12.51
CA LEU A 30 4.14 -4.78 -13.85
C LEU A 30 3.80 -3.35 -14.25
N ASP A 31 2.62 -2.87 -13.89
CA ASP A 31 2.23 -1.49 -14.18
C ASP A 31 3.18 -0.48 -13.52
N LEU A 32 3.78 -0.88 -12.41
CA LEU A 32 4.72 -0.02 -11.70
C LEU A 32 6.16 -0.23 -12.16
N ASP A 33 6.35 -0.96 -13.25
CA ASP A 33 7.68 -1.27 -13.80
C ASP A 33 8.53 -2.08 -12.83
N LYS A 34 7.91 -2.96 -12.09
CA LYS A 34 8.59 -3.82 -11.14
C LYS A 34 8.47 -5.27 -11.57
N SER A 35 9.19 -6.15 -10.89
CA SER A 35 9.04 -7.58 -11.13
C SER A 35 7.62 -8.00 -10.76
N GLY A 36 7.16 -9.11 -11.31
CA GLY A 36 5.78 -9.56 -11.10
C GLY A 36 5.43 -9.89 -9.66
N SER A 37 6.43 -10.09 -8.80
CA SER A 37 6.20 -10.42 -7.39
C SER A 37 6.36 -9.24 -6.44
N TYR A 38 6.55 -8.04 -6.98
CA TYR A 38 6.84 -6.87 -6.16
C TYR A 38 5.73 -6.60 -5.12
N ILE A 39 4.49 -6.53 -5.57
CA ILE A 39 3.39 -6.22 -4.66
C ILE A 39 3.19 -7.37 -3.67
N ARG A 40 3.31 -8.62 -4.11
CA ARG A 40 3.20 -9.76 -3.22
C ARG A 40 4.26 -9.69 -2.12
N GLY A 41 5.45 -9.21 -2.43
CA GLY A 41 6.50 -9.03 -1.42
C GLY A 41 6.08 -8.05 -0.35
N ILE A 42 5.35 -7.01 -0.72
CA ILE A 42 4.85 -6.04 0.24
C ILE A 42 3.69 -6.62 1.05
N THR A 43 2.69 -7.18 0.39
CA THR A 43 1.48 -7.61 1.08
C THR A 43 1.71 -8.84 1.94
N SER A 44 2.72 -9.65 1.62
CA SER A 44 3.04 -10.83 2.42
C SER A 44 3.86 -10.50 3.66
N GLY A 45 4.34 -9.28 3.76
CA GLY A 45 5.13 -8.88 4.92
C GLY A 45 6.63 -8.97 4.72
N SER A 46 7.10 -9.38 3.55
CA SER A 46 8.53 -9.55 3.30
C SER A 46 9.26 -8.22 3.12
N ALA A 47 8.57 -7.22 2.65
CA ALA A 47 9.19 -5.94 2.33
C ALA A 47 8.22 -4.79 2.51
N LEU A 48 8.75 -3.59 2.51
CA LEU A 48 7.96 -2.37 2.44
C LEU A 48 8.47 -1.57 1.26
N PRO A 49 7.64 -0.76 0.65
CA PRO A 49 8.12 0.10 -0.43
C PRO A 49 9.02 1.20 0.14
N SER A 50 10.00 1.64 -0.64
CA SER A 50 10.74 2.84 -0.30
C SER A 50 9.76 4.02 -0.33
N LEU A 51 10.18 5.16 0.17
CA LEU A 51 9.32 6.34 0.14
C LEU A 51 8.95 6.72 -1.29
N LYS A 52 9.90 6.69 -2.19
CA LYS A 52 9.62 7.00 -3.59
C LYS A 52 8.64 6.00 -4.18
N GLU A 53 8.83 4.73 -3.89
CA GLU A 53 7.92 3.70 -4.39
C GLU A 53 6.53 3.86 -3.82
N LEU A 54 6.44 4.25 -2.55
CA LEU A 54 5.13 4.47 -1.94
C LEU A 54 4.39 5.61 -2.63
N PHE A 55 5.08 6.70 -2.94
CA PHE A 55 4.44 7.79 -3.67
C PHE A 55 3.98 7.35 -5.06
N ASN A 56 4.75 6.48 -5.72
CA ASN A 56 4.35 5.95 -7.01
C ASN A 56 3.09 5.08 -6.87
N ILE A 57 3.01 4.30 -5.81
CA ILE A 57 1.83 3.48 -5.54
C ILE A 57 0.60 4.36 -5.31
N ILE A 58 0.76 5.40 -4.51
CA ILE A 58 -0.33 6.33 -4.23
C ILE A 58 -0.83 6.97 -5.53
N SER A 59 0.09 7.40 -6.38
CA SER A 59 -0.26 7.98 -7.67
C SER A 59 -0.94 6.97 -8.58
N TYR A 60 -0.52 5.72 -8.50
CA TYR A 60 -1.11 4.66 -9.30
C TYR A 60 -2.62 4.54 -9.02
N PHE A 61 -3.02 4.83 -7.79
CA PHE A 61 -4.42 4.78 -7.40
C PHE A 61 -5.12 6.14 -7.58
N ASP A 62 -4.47 7.10 -8.24
CA ASP A 62 -5.05 8.42 -8.49
C ASP A 62 -5.44 9.15 -7.20
N MET A 63 -4.62 9.01 -6.18
CA MET A 63 -4.88 9.60 -4.86
C MET A 63 -3.77 10.55 -4.48
N THR A 64 -4.09 11.44 -3.56
CA THR A 64 -3.07 12.22 -2.88
C THR A 64 -2.58 11.44 -1.65
N PRO A 65 -1.41 11.76 -1.12
CA PRO A 65 -0.99 11.13 0.14
C PRO A 65 -2.01 11.29 1.26
N ALA A 66 -2.65 12.46 1.36
CA ALA A 66 -3.66 12.67 2.39
C ALA A 66 -4.82 11.70 2.23
N GLU A 67 -5.26 11.47 1.01
CA GLU A 67 -6.35 10.54 0.74
C GLU A 67 -5.95 9.11 1.07
N PHE A 68 -4.72 8.75 0.72
CA PHE A 68 -4.23 7.41 0.96
C PHE A 68 -4.21 7.10 2.46
N PHE A 69 -3.76 8.05 3.26
CA PHE A 69 -3.63 7.86 4.71
C PHE A 69 -4.85 8.26 5.51
N ALA A 70 -5.91 8.75 4.87
CA ALA A 70 -7.09 9.21 5.57
C ALA A 70 -7.71 8.17 6.51
N PRO A 71 -7.80 6.88 6.12
CA PRO A 71 -8.38 5.91 7.05
C PRO A 71 -7.56 5.71 8.32
N LEU A 72 -6.25 6.01 8.26
CA LEU A 72 -5.41 5.90 9.43
C LEU A 72 -5.81 6.92 10.49
N ASP A 73 -6.06 8.16 10.05
CA ASP A 73 -6.55 9.19 10.92
C ASP A 73 -7.93 8.88 11.44
N ASP A 74 -8.82 8.45 10.55
CA ASP A 74 -10.21 8.15 10.90
C ASP A 74 -10.31 7.03 11.90
N ALA A 75 -9.44 6.05 11.79
CA ALA A 75 -9.47 4.92 12.69
C ALA A 75 -9.11 5.31 14.10
N LYS A 76 -8.30 6.31 14.22
CA LYS A 76 -8.01 6.84 15.49
C LYS A 76 -7.35 6.03 16.45
N THR A 77 -7.40 4.91 16.58
CA THR A 77 -6.77 4.23 17.63
C THR A 77 -6.06 3.02 17.31
N PRO A 78 -6.47 2.16 16.42
CA PRO A 78 -5.76 0.91 16.25
C PRO A 78 -4.29 1.08 15.92
N TYR A 79 -3.91 2.23 15.45
CA TYR A 79 -2.54 2.43 14.98
C TYR A 79 -1.72 3.33 15.87
N ARG A 80 -2.18 3.57 17.07
CA ARG A 80 -1.45 4.43 17.95
C ARG A 80 -0.59 3.76 18.94
#